data_0fc87a5b6599a04420072e7d59a60c7d
#
_entry.id   0fc87a5b6599a04420072e7d59a60c7d
#
_cell.length_a   1.000
_cell.length_b   1.000
_cell.length_c   1.000
_cell.angle_alpha   90.00
_cell.angle_beta   90.00
_cell.angle_gamma   90.00
#
_symmetry.space_group_name_H-M   'P 1'
#
loop_
_entity.id
_entity.type
_entity.pdbx_description
1 polymer ?
#
loop_
_entity_poly.entity_id
_entity_poly.type
_entity_poly.pdbx_seq_one_letter_code
_entity_poly.pdbx_strand_id
1 'polypeptide(L)'
;MMMMMIRDESYELDSSSSEVDDDRYGLSWRLAVETNNNVRPWKTVPLRCYKHVENYMVGGQYELDMNIIVDEIVFYAKSQIPLPTSKDAWILDVDDTCISNIPYYKAKRFGCEPFDSTMFKAWINKGMCPANPVVLRLFKTLIQKGFKVFLVTGRYEETLAKITMDNLHSQGFIGYQRLILRSAEYRGMSAVKYKSSIRKEIEKEGYRIWGNVGDQWTDLQGDSLGNRTFKLPNPMYCIS
;
A
#
# COMPACT_ATOMS: atom_id res chain seq x y z
N MET A 1 12.00 -62.84 36.96
CA MET A 1 12.36 -61.42 37.04
C MET A 1 12.25 -60.84 35.63
N MET A 2 11.09 -60.31 35.30
CA MET A 2 10.71 -59.91 33.95
C MET A 2 10.98 -58.40 33.84
N MET A 3 11.96 -58.03 33.05
CA MET A 3 12.40 -56.63 32.82
C MET A 3 11.44 -56.01 31.77
N MET A 4 10.62 -55.10 32.25
CA MET A 4 9.68 -54.33 31.43
C MET A 4 10.52 -53.25 30.68
N MET A 5 10.64 -53.39 29.36
CA MET A 5 11.19 -52.31 28.52
C MET A 5 10.13 -51.21 28.44
N ILE A 6 10.45 -50.06 28.99
CA ILE A 6 9.73 -48.82 28.76
C ILE A 6 10.14 -48.33 27.35
N ARG A 7 9.19 -48.34 26.40
CA ARG A 7 9.35 -47.66 25.13
C ARG A 7 9.25 -46.16 25.39
N ASP A 8 10.28 -45.47 25.09
CA ASP A 8 10.32 -44.00 25.00
C ASP A 8 9.59 -43.62 23.71
N GLU A 9 8.32 -43.26 23.84
CA GLU A 9 7.55 -42.62 22.77
C GLU A 9 7.99 -41.14 22.73
N SER A 10 9.07 -40.87 21.94
CA SER A 10 9.39 -39.51 21.53
C SER A 10 8.22 -38.98 20.72
N TYR A 11 7.45 -38.05 21.29
CA TYR A 11 6.50 -37.24 20.58
C TYR A 11 7.24 -36.41 19.54
N GLU A 12 7.26 -36.89 18.28
CA GLU A 12 7.46 -36.00 17.15
C GLU A 12 6.27 -35.05 17.14
N LEU A 13 6.46 -33.85 17.67
CA LEU A 13 5.52 -32.75 17.49
C LEU A 13 5.35 -32.55 15.99
N ASP A 14 4.17 -32.85 15.50
CA ASP A 14 3.78 -32.80 14.12
C ASP A 14 3.99 -31.38 13.58
N SER A 15 5.12 -31.14 12.89
CA SER A 15 5.47 -29.86 12.29
C SER A 15 4.41 -29.37 11.30
N SER A 16 3.62 -30.29 10.73
CA SER A 16 2.54 -30.00 9.81
C SER A 16 1.34 -29.32 10.49
N SER A 17 1.02 -29.66 11.72
CA SER A 17 -0.08 -29.05 12.47
C SER A 17 0.24 -27.61 12.88
N SER A 18 1.49 -27.29 13.19
CA SER A 18 1.91 -25.94 13.53
C SER A 18 1.94 -25.00 12.30
N GLU A 19 2.36 -25.49 11.14
CA GLU A 19 2.35 -24.70 9.90
C GLU A 19 0.92 -24.37 9.44
N VAL A 20 -0.01 -25.30 9.51
CA VAL A 20 -1.44 -25.08 9.17
C VAL A 20 -2.07 -24.07 10.12
N ASP A 21 -1.74 -24.12 11.42
CA ASP A 21 -2.24 -23.15 12.41
C ASP A 21 -1.67 -21.75 12.19
N ASP A 22 -0.40 -21.65 11.83
CA ASP A 22 0.24 -20.38 11.52
C ASP A 22 -0.29 -19.76 10.23
N ASP A 23 -0.62 -20.54 9.20
CA ASP A 23 -1.23 -20.02 7.97
C ASP A 23 -2.65 -19.50 8.23
N ARG A 24 -3.48 -20.24 8.98
CA ARG A 24 -4.82 -19.80 9.41
C ARG A 24 -4.76 -18.52 10.25
N TYR A 25 -3.81 -18.45 11.18
CA TYR A 25 -3.58 -17.25 11.97
C TYR A 25 -3.16 -16.08 11.08
N GLY A 26 -2.23 -16.29 10.15
CA GLY A 26 -1.77 -15.31 9.19
C GLY A 26 -2.90 -14.74 8.33
N LEU A 27 -3.78 -15.62 7.83
CA LEU A 27 -4.97 -15.23 7.08
C LEU A 27 -5.92 -14.33 7.91
N SER A 28 -6.21 -14.72 9.14
CA SER A 28 -7.08 -13.95 10.05
C SER A 28 -6.45 -12.62 10.44
N TRP A 29 -5.14 -12.61 10.69
CA TRP A 29 -4.39 -11.40 11.00
C TRP A 29 -4.40 -10.43 9.81
N ARG A 30 -4.15 -10.91 8.59
CA ARG A 30 -4.21 -10.10 7.36
C ARG A 30 -5.59 -9.51 7.16
N LEU A 31 -6.65 -10.30 7.32
CA LEU A 31 -8.02 -9.80 7.24
C LEU A 31 -8.27 -8.67 8.24
N ALA A 32 -7.84 -8.83 9.49
CA ALA A 32 -8.02 -7.82 10.52
C ALA A 32 -7.24 -6.52 10.23
N VAL A 33 -6.04 -6.62 9.64
CA VAL A 33 -5.25 -5.47 9.20
C VAL A 33 -5.95 -4.75 8.03
N GLU A 34 -6.40 -5.48 7.04
CA GLU A 34 -7.00 -4.90 5.83
C GLU A 34 -8.41 -4.34 6.07
N THR A 35 -9.10 -4.76 7.12
CA THR A 35 -10.43 -4.23 7.49
C THR A 35 -10.32 -3.11 8.53
N ASN A 36 -9.77 -1.97 8.11
CA ASN A 36 -9.64 -0.75 8.91
C ASN A 36 -8.71 -0.88 10.14
N ASN A 37 -7.65 -1.66 10.03
CA ASN A 37 -6.70 -1.88 11.12
C ASN A 37 -7.36 -2.31 12.43
N ASN A 38 -8.22 -3.33 12.38
CA ASN A 38 -8.90 -3.86 13.57
C ASN A 38 -7.97 -4.57 14.58
N VAL A 39 -6.69 -4.47 14.38
CA VAL A 39 -5.65 -4.90 15.34
C VAL A 39 -5.09 -3.69 16.08
N ARG A 40 -4.49 -3.95 17.24
CA ARG A 40 -3.76 -2.90 17.98
C ARG A 40 -2.64 -2.33 17.10
N PRO A 41 -2.22 -1.06 17.33
CA PRO A 41 -1.09 -0.50 16.61
C PRO A 41 0.10 -1.47 16.63
N TRP A 42 0.57 -1.83 15.46
CA TRP A 42 1.68 -2.75 15.27
C TRP A 42 2.82 -2.06 14.50
N LYS A 43 4.05 -2.44 14.81
CA LYS A 43 5.26 -1.90 14.16
C LYS A 43 5.91 -2.91 13.23
N THR A 44 5.63 -4.18 13.45
CA THR A 44 6.15 -5.29 12.66
C THR A 44 5.07 -6.33 12.46
N VAL A 45 5.14 -7.05 11.38
CA VAL A 45 4.36 -8.27 11.13
C VAL A 45 4.72 -9.31 12.18
N PRO A 46 3.77 -9.98 12.84
CA PRO A 46 4.07 -11.07 13.75
C PRO A 46 4.88 -12.16 13.05
N LEU A 47 5.93 -12.65 13.69
CA LEU A 47 6.86 -13.62 13.07
C LEU A 47 6.14 -14.90 12.56
N ARG A 48 5.12 -15.36 13.28
CA ARG A 48 4.29 -16.50 12.85
C ARG A 48 3.51 -16.24 11.56
N CYS A 49 3.32 -14.96 11.17
CA CYS A 49 2.69 -14.58 9.92
C CYS A 49 3.67 -14.49 8.74
N TYR A 50 4.97 -14.64 8.97
CA TYR A 50 6.00 -14.40 7.95
C TYR A 50 5.71 -15.15 6.65
N LYS A 51 5.58 -16.49 6.73
CA LYS A 51 5.34 -17.32 5.54
C LYS A 51 4.03 -16.95 4.82
N HIS A 52 2.97 -16.67 5.58
CA HIS A 52 1.69 -16.25 5.03
C HIS A 52 1.82 -14.92 4.25
N VAL A 53 2.45 -13.90 4.85
CA VAL A 53 2.63 -12.59 4.19
C VAL A 53 3.58 -12.70 2.99
N GLU A 54 4.68 -13.45 3.11
CA GLU A 54 5.57 -13.73 1.99
C GLU A 54 4.82 -14.38 0.83
N ASN A 55 4.13 -15.49 1.06
CA ASN A 55 3.36 -16.20 0.04
C ASN A 55 2.27 -15.31 -0.57
N TYR A 56 1.59 -14.52 0.24
CA TYR A 56 0.61 -13.55 -0.24
C TYR A 56 1.23 -12.53 -1.20
N MET A 57 2.34 -11.91 -0.80
CA MET A 57 2.96 -10.82 -1.56
C MET A 57 3.65 -11.26 -2.85
N VAL A 58 4.18 -12.50 -2.91
CA VAL A 58 4.96 -12.98 -4.07
C VAL A 58 4.40 -14.26 -4.71
N GLY A 59 3.38 -14.87 -4.13
CA GLY A 59 2.76 -16.09 -4.64
C GLY A 59 1.59 -15.88 -5.61
N GLY A 60 1.31 -14.62 -6.00
CA GLY A 60 0.27 -14.28 -6.97
C GLY A 60 -1.05 -13.80 -6.38
N GLN A 61 -1.38 -14.10 -5.11
CA GLN A 61 -2.64 -13.67 -4.51
C GLN A 61 -2.72 -12.14 -4.38
N TYR A 62 -1.62 -11.48 -4.02
CA TYR A 62 -1.56 -10.03 -3.98
C TYR A 62 -1.92 -9.40 -5.33
N GLU A 63 -1.35 -9.92 -6.42
CA GLU A 63 -1.63 -9.44 -7.77
C GLU A 63 -3.10 -9.66 -8.16
N LEU A 64 -3.67 -10.80 -7.80
CA LEU A 64 -5.08 -11.11 -8.05
C LEU A 64 -6.00 -10.13 -7.30
N ASP A 65 -5.76 -9.92 -6.00
CA ASP A 65 -6.55 -8.98 -5.18
C ASP A 65 -6.44 -7.54 -5.75
N MET A 66 -5.22 -7.12 -6.14
CA MET A 66 -5.00 -5.83 -6.77
C MET A 66 -5.77 -5.68 -8.09
N ASN A 67 -5.81 -6.73 -8.93
CA ASN A 67 -6.54 -6.71 -10.19
C ASN A 67 -8.05 -6.55 -9.94
N ILE A 68 -8.62 -7.32 -9.02
CA ILE A 68 -10.05 -7.25 -8.68
C ILE A 68 -10.42 -5.84 -8.22
N ILE A 69 -9.63 -5.25 -7.30
CA ILE A 69 -9.92 -3.90 -6.79
C ILE A 69 -9.80 -2.85 -7.91
N VAL A 70 -8.75 -2.94 -8.73
CA VAL A 70 -8.56 -1.98 -9.82
C VAL A 70 -9.62 -2.12 -10.90
N ASP A 71 -10.10 -3.32 -11.18
CA ASP A 71 -11.22 -3.52 -12.11
C ASP A 71 -12.51 -2.86 -11.60
N GLU A 72 -12.78 -2.94 -10.29
CA GLU A 72 -13.89 -2.20 -9.65
C GLU A 72 -13.70 -0.67 -9.74
N ILE A 73 -12.47 -0.16 -9.56
CA ILE A 73 -12.18 1.26 -9.73
C ILE A 73 -12.41 1.70 -11.17
N VAL A 74 -11.94 0.92 -12.13
CA VAL A 74 -12.12 1.20 -13.57
C VAL A 74 -13.60 1.15 -13.94
N PHE A 75 -14.34 0.16 -13.44
CA PHE A 75 -15.79 0.08 -13.62
C PHE A 75 -16.49 1.34 -13.07
N TYR A 76 -16.17 1.73 -11.82
CA TYR A 76 -16.72 2.95 -11.22
C TYR A 76 -16.41 4.19 -12.05
N ALA A 77 -15.15 4.37 -12.46
CA ALA A 77 -14.73 5.51 -13.26
C ALA A 77 -15.41 5.55 -14.65
N LYS A 78 -15.76 4.40 -15.23
CA LYS A 78 -16.36 4.31 -16.57
C LYS A 78 -17.88 4.42 -16.55
N SER A 79 -18.54 3.85 -15.56
CA SER A 79 -20.00 3.66 -15.56
C SER A 79 -20.75 4.60 -14.62
N GLN A 80 -20.10 5.05 -13.53
CA GLN A 80 -20.75 5.86 -12.51
C GLN A 80 -20.40 7.35 -12.58
N ILE A 81 -19.39 7.71 -13.37
CA ILE A 81 -18.95 9.09 -13.50
C ILE A 81 -19.31 9.59 -14.91
N PRO A 82 -20.01 10.74 -15.02
CA PRO A 82 -20.24 11.39 -16.32
C PRO A 82 -18.93 11.72 -17.04
N LEU A 83 -19.00 12.18 -18.29
CA LEU A 83 -17.81 12.66 -19.00
C LEU A 83 -17.04 13.66 -18.12
N PRO A 84 -15.77 13.41 -17.83
CA PRO A 84 -15.02 14.27 -16.91
C PRO A 84 -14.84 15.68 -17.47
N THR A 85 -14.91 16.65 -16.58
CA THR A 85 -14.53 18.04 -16.84
C THR A 85 -13.06 18.26 -16.52
N SER A 86 -12.53 19.44 -16.86
CA SER A 86 -11.16 19.82 -16.50
C SER A 86 -10.90 19.94 -15.00
N LYS A 87 -11.96 19.83 -14.18
CA LYS A 87 -11.89 19.91 -12.70
C LYS A 87 -12.22 18.59 -12.01
N ASP A 88 -12.43 17.51 -12.74
CA ASP A 88 -12.67 16.18 -12.17
C ASP A 88 -11.34 15.47 -11.90
N ALA A 89 -11.11 15.12 -10.63
CA ALA A 89 -9.82 14.66 -10.14
C ALA A 89 -9.88 13.28 -9.49
N TRP A 90 -8.72 12.61 -9.51
CA TRP A 90 -8.41 11.41 -8.73
C TRP A 90 -7.14 11.63 -7.94
N ILE A 91 -7.06 11.03 -6.76
CA ILE A 91 -5.86 11.01 -5.93
C ILE A 91 -5.36 9.58 -5.85
N LEU A 92 -4.07 9.39 -6.13
CA LEU A 92 -3.36 8.13 -5.92
C LEU A 92 -2.19 8.39 -4.96
N ASP A 93 -2.05 7.51 -3.98
CA ASP A 93 -0.82 7.44 -3.21
C ASP A 93 0.34 6.91 -4.08
N VAL A 94 1.57 7.02 -3.62
CA VAL A 94 2.77 6.65 -4.39
C VAL A 94 3.39 5.35 -3.91
N ASP A 95 3.75 5.27 -2.62
CA ASP A 95 4.49 4.13 -2.07
C ASP A 95 3.57 2.92 -1.88
N ASP A 96 3.92 1.79 -2.48
CA ASP A 96 3.11 0.54 -2.51
C ASP A 96 1.69 0.71 -3.10
N THR A 97 1.46 1.89 -3.71
CA THR A 97 0.30 2.17 -4.56
C THR A 97 0.76 2.28 -6.02
N CYS A 98 1.37 3.38 -6.44
CA CYS A 98 1.89 3.55 -7.81
C CYS A 98 3.16 2.74 -8.06
N ILE A 99 4.12 2.80 -7.15
CA ILE A 99 5.40 2.10 -7.21
C ILE A 99 5.60 1.25 -5.96
N SER A 100 6.26 0.10 -6.13
CA SER A 100 6.36 -0.93 -5.11
C SER A 100 7.67 -0.87 -4.33
N ASN A 101 7.57 -1.01 -3.01
CA ASN A 101 8.69 -1.18 -2.09
C ASN A 101 8.88 -2.65 -1.67
N ILE A 102 8.22 -3.62 -2.32
CA ILE A 102 8.40 -5.06 -2.07
C ILE A 102 9.89 -5.46 -2.05
N PRO A 103 10.77 -4.96 -2.95
CA PRO A 103 12.19 -5.31 -2.88
C PRO A 103 12.89 -4.89 -1.58
N TYR A 104 12.51 -3.74 -1.00
CA TYR A 104 12.97 -3.33 0.32
C TYR A 104 12.40 -4.24 1.42
N TYR A 105 11.08 -4.46 1.40
CA TYR A 105 10.42 -5.28 2.43
C TYR A 105 10.79 -6.75 2.36
N LYS A 106 11.16 -7.28 1.20
CA LYS A 106 11.74 -8.62 1.08
C LYS A 106 13.02 -8.77 1.94
N ALA A 107 13.90 -7.77 1.92
CA ALA A 107 15.08 -7.72 2.79
C ALA A 107 14.72 -7.52 4.28
N LYS A 108 13.50 -7.08 4.59
CA LYS A 108 12.95 -6.89 5.94
C LYS A 108 11.96 -8.00 6.32
N ARG A 109 12.10 -9.19 5.72
CA ARG A 109 11.23 -10.35 5.93
C ARG A 109 9.75 -9.98 5.86
N PHE A 110 9.39 -9.22 4.82
CA PHE A 110 8.04 -8.72 4.54
C PHE A 110 7.39 -8.02 5.74
N GLY A 111 8.17 -7.20 6.46
CA GLY A 111 7.72 -6.39 7.59
C GLY A 111 7.86 -7.07 8.96
N CYS A 112 8.37 -8.31 9.05
CA CYS A 112 8.69 -8.94 10.34
C CYS A 112 9.87 -8.27 11.06
N GLU A 113 10.72 -7.56 10.31
CA GLU A 113 11.80 -6.75 10.88
C GLU A 113 11.40 -5.28 10.95
N PRO A 114 11.87 -4.54 11.97
CA PRO A 114 11.56 -3.12 12.12
C PRO A 114 11.94 -2.30 10.89
N PHE A 115 11.13 -1.28 10.58
CA PHE A 115 11.44 -0.28 9.57
C PHE A 115 12.77 0.44 9.91
N ASP A 116 13.60 0.60 8.90
CA ASP A 116 14.86 1.34 8.98
C ASP A 116 14.83 2.49 7.97
N SER A 117 14.74 3.70 8.50
CA SER A 117 14.62 4.91 7.67
C SER A 117 15.86 5.18 6.81
N THR A 118 17.06 4.77 7.27
CA THR A 118 18.30 4.95 6.52
C THR A 118 18.36 4.00 5.33
N MET A 119 18.08 2.71 5.58
CA MET A 119 18.00 1.71 4.52
C MET A 119 16.88 2.03 3.52
N PHE A 120 15.73 2.50 3.99
CA PHE A 120 14.63 2.88 3.12
C PHE A 120 14.98 4.08 2.22
N LYS A 121 15.61 5.12 2.78
CA LYS A 121 16.11 6.24 1.98
C LYS A 121 17.16 5.79 0.95
N ALA A 122 18.07 4.90 1.34
CA ALA A 122 19.04 4.34 0.41
C ALA A 122 18.37 3.53 -0.72
N TRP A 123 17.27 2.82 -0.42
CA TRP A 123 16.45 2.14 -1.42
C TRP A 123 15.78 3.12 -2.39
N ILE A 124 15.07 4.13 -1.88
CA ILE A 124 14.39 5.14 -2.70
C ILE A 124 15.38 5.88 -3.60
N ASN A 125 16.56 6.25 -3.07
CA ASN A 125 17.59 6.98 -3.81
C ASN A 125 18.18 6.20 -4.98
N LYS A 126 17.96 4.90 -5.10
CA LYS A 126 18.30 4.13 -6.30
C LYS A 126 17.40 4.50 -7.49
N GLY A 127 16.22 5.07 -7.25
CA GLY A 127 15.25 5.40 -8.30
C GLY A 127 14.71 4.18 -9.07
N MET A 128 14.70 3.01 -8.43
CA MET A 128 14.42 1.73 -9.06
C MET A 128 13.19 1.02 -8.48
N CYS A 129 12.32 1.75 -7.76
CA CYS A 129 11.05 1.18 -7.30
C CYS A 129 10.22 0.81 -8.55
N PRO A 130 9.88 -0.48 -8.76
CA PRO A 130 9.12 -0.88 -9.94
C PRO A 130 7.69 -0.37 -9.87
N ALA A 131 7.07 -0.13 -11.03
CA ALA A 131 5.65 0.16 -11.10
C ALA A 131 4.84 -0.98 -10.49
N ASN A 132 3.72 -0.65 -9.83
CA ASN A 132 2.63 -1.58 -9.69
C ASN A 132 1.89 -1.63 -11.04
N PRO A 133 1.98 -2.72 -11.79
CA PRO A 133 1.48 -2.75 -13.18
C PRO A 133 -0.03 -2.56 -13.26
N VAL A 134 -0.75 -3.01 -12.23
CA VAL A 134 -2.20 -2.91 -12.16
C VAL A 134 -2.63 -1.46 -11.92
N VAL A 135 -1.93 -0.75 -11.04
CA VAL A 135 -2.19 0.68 -10.78
C VAL A 135 -1.71 1.55 -11.95
N LEU A 136 -0.64 1.17 -12.64
CA LEU A 136 -0.24 1.86 -13.86
C LEU A 136 -1.31 1.75 -14.95
N ARG A 137 -1.98 0.60 -15.07
CA ARG A 137 -3.14 0.41 -15.95
C ARG A 137 -4.30 1.33 -15.56
N LEU A 138 -4.62 1.42 -14.27
CA LEU A 138 -5.62 2.36 -13.73
C LEU A 138 -5.25 3.80 -14.08
N PHE A 139 -4.03 4.22 -13.75
CA PHE A 139 -3.55 5.57 -14.00
C PHE A 139 -3.72 5.97 -15.47
N LYS A 140 -3.25 5.13 -16.41
CA LYS A 140 -3.41 5.36 -17.85
C LYS A 140 -4.88 5.46 -18.26
N THR A 141 -5.74 4.62 -17.71
CA THR A 141 -7.18 4.66 -17.97
C THR A 141 -7.80 5.99 -17.50
N LEU A 142 -7.44 6.47 -16.32
CA LEU A 142 -7.94 7.75 -15.78
C LEU A 142 -7.49 8.93 -16.63
N ILE A 143 -6.21 8.98 -17.01
CA ILE A 143 -5.67 10.03 -17.90
C ILE A 143 -6.38 10.01 -19.28
N GLN A 144 -6.53 8.84 -19.90
CA GLN A 144 -7.21 8.68 -21.17
C GLN A 144 -8.68 9.13 -21.13
N LYS A 145 -9.34 8.98 -19.99
CA LYS A 145 -10.70 9.47 -19.76
C LYS A 145 -10.78 10.98 -19.53
N GLY A 146 -9.66 11.67 -19.36
CA GLY A 146 -9.60 13.12 -19.15
C GLY A 146 -9.59 13.56 -17.68
N PHE A 147 -9.53 12.63 -16.73
CA PHE A 147 -9.39 12.99 -15.32
C PHE A 147 -8.03 13.63 -15.00
N LYS A 148 -8.02 14.53 -14.03
CA LYS A 148 -6.81 15.09 -13.45
C LYS A 148 -6.34 14.19 -12.32
N VAL A 149 -5.18 13.55 -12.48
CA VAL A 149 -4.63 12.65 -11.47
C VAL A 149 -3.58 13.39 -10.64
N PHE A 150 -3.77 13.41 -9.34
CA PHE A 150 -2.82 13.92 -8.36
C PHE A 150 -2.13 12.73 -7.69
N LEU A 151 -0.80 12.76 -7.64
CA LEU A 151 0.00 11.79 -6.91
C LEU A 151 0.40 12.42 -5.58
N VAL A 152 0.05 11.80 -4.44
CA VAL A 152 0.28 12.38 -3.10
C VAL A 152 1.07 11.39 -2.26
N THR A 153 2.25 11.78 -1.79
CA THR A 153 3.15 10.90 -1.03
C THR A 153 3.62 11.52 0.28
N GLY A 154 3.90 10.68 1.27
CA GLY A 154 4.56 11.06 2.51
C GLY A 154 6.06 11.33 2.38
N ARG A 155 6.68 11.09 1.22
CA ARG A 155 8.09 11.37 0.96
C ARG A 155 8.38 12.87 1.10
N TYR A 156 9.51 13.20 1.71
CA TYR A 156 9.88 14.61 1.92
C TYR A 156 10.33 15.29 0.62
N GLU A 157 9.73 16.44 0.32
CA GLU A 157 9.98 17.22 -0.88
C GLU A 157 11.44 17.62 -1.01
N GLU A 158 12.03 18.20 0.05
CA GLU A 158 13.39 18.73 0.07
C GLU A 158 14.46 17.72 -0.35
N THR A 159 14.25 16.44 -0.08
CA THR A 159 15.28 15.40 -0.27
C THR A 159 14.94 14.37 -1.33
N LEU A 160 13.66 14.19 -1.65
CA LEU A 160 13.21 13.05 -2.47
C LEU A 160 12.38 13.48 -3.70
N ALA A 161 12.12 14.78 -3.92
CA ALA A 161 11.26 15.22 -5.00
C ALA A 161 11.78 14.75 -6.37
N LYS A 162 13.02 15.08 -6.69
CA LYS A 162 13.61 14.74 -7.99
C LYS A 162 13.63 13.23 -8.23
N ILE A 163 14.17 12.46 -7.29
CA ILE A 163 14.30 11.01 -7.47
C ILE A 163 12.92 10.30 -7.54
N THR A 164 11.92 10.81 -6.81
CA THR A 164 10.55 10.26 -6.88
C THR A 164 9.91 10.53 -8.24
N MET A 165 10.06 11.77 -8.75
CA MET A 165 9.57 12.13 -10.08
C MET A 165 10.25 11.31 -11.17
N ASP A 166 11.58 11.24 -11.16
CA ASP A 166 12.36 10.48 -12.14
C ASP A 166 11.97 8.99 -12.14
N ASN A 167 11.80 8.40 -10.95
CA ASN A 167 11.36 7.01 -10.84
C ASN A 167 9.94 6.81 -11.38
N LEU A 168 8.97 7.66 -11.01
CA LEU A 168 7.60 7.58 -11.53
C LEU A 168 7.58 7.68 -13.05
N HIS A 169 8.32 8.64 -13.63
CA HIS A 169 8.41 8.83 -15.08
C HIS A 169 9.03 7.60 -15.78
N SER A 170 10.14 7.07 -15.24
CA SER A 170 10.79 5.87 -15.79
C SER A 170 9.87 4.64 -15.78
N GLN A 171 8.93 4.60 -14.83
CA GLN A 171 7.94 3.53 -14.69
C GLN A 171 6.66 3.80 -15.49
N GLY A 172 6.55 4.92 -16.21
CA GLY A 172 5.44 5.22 -17.11
C GLY A 172 4.28 6.02 -16.49
N PHE A 173 4.43 6.53 -15.29
CA PHE A 173 3.48 7.49 -14.69
C PHE A 173 3.77 8.89 -15.22
N ILE A 174 3.26 9.19 -16.41
CA ILE A 174 3.46 10.46 -17.12
C ILE A 174 2.12 11.11 -17.40
N GLY A 175 2.02 12.43 -17.20
CA GLY A 175 0.80 13.18 -17.49
C GLY A 175 -0.14 13.38 -16.29
N TYR A 176 0.32 13.10 -15.07
CA TYR A 176 -0.41 13.50 -13.87
C TYR A 176 -0.51 15.02 -13.76
N GLN A 177 -1.53 15.53 -13.08
CA GLN A 177 -1.75 16.96 -12.87
C GLN A 177 -0.68 17.56 -11.96
N ARG A 178 -0.36 16.85 -10.87
CA ARG A 178 0.65 17.27 -9.88
C ARG A 178 1.15 16.07 -9.10
N LEU A 179 2.45 16.04 -8.79
CA LEU A 179 3.07 15.23 -7.78
C LEU A 179 3.27 16.09 -6.53
N ILE A 180 2.71 15.67 -5.40
CA ILE A 180 2.73 16.42 -4.14
C ILE A 180 3.47 15.58 -3.10
N LEU A 181 4.60 16.09 -2.66
CA LEU A 181 5.41 15.53 -1.59
C LEU A 181 5.20 16.33 -0.30
N ARG A 182 5.61 15.76 0.80
CA ARG A 182 5.52 16.42 2.12
C ARG A 182 6.55 17.52 2.22
N SER A 183 6.12 18.79 2.14
CA SER A 183 6.96 19.96 2.34
C SER A 183 7.29 20.18 3.83
N ALA A 184 8.20 21.13 4.11
CA ALA A 184 8.67 21.44 5.46
C ALA A 184 7.54 21.84 6.42
N GLU A 185 6.52 22.54 5.91
CA GLU A 185 5.37 23.00 6.71
C GLU A 185 4.54 21.85 7.31
N TYR A 186 4.53 20.68 6.66
CA TYR A 186 3.83 19.49 7.14
C TYR A 186 4.71 18.56 7.99
N ARG A 187 5.94 18.99 8.31
CA ARG A 187 6.86 18.19 9.13
C ARG A 187 6.28 17.97 10.53
N GLY A 188 6.31 16.72 11.00
CA GLY A 188 5.74 16.34 12.30
C GLY A 188 4.22 16.12 12.31
N MET A 189 3.50 16.43 11.25
CA MET A 189 2.08 16.07 11.16
C MET A 189 1.90 14.56 10.95
N SER A 190 0.81 14.01 11.48
CA SER A 190 0.41 12.64 11.13
C SER A 190 0.07 12.53 9.64
N ALA A 191 0.17 11.31 9.08
CA ALA A 191 -0.14 11.08 7.66
C ALA A 191 -1.59 11.47 7.32
N VAL A 192 -2.55 11.19 8.21
CA VAL A 192 -3.96 11.57 8.03
C VAL A 192 -4.11 13.10 7.91
N LYS A 193 -3.51 13.86 8.84
CA LYS A 193 -3.60 15.33 8.82
C LYS A 193 -2.97 15.91 7.56
N TYR A 194 -1.76 15.45 7.20
CA TYR A 194 -1.08 15.88 6.00
C TYR A 194 -1.92 15.62 4.74
N LYS A 195 -2.33 14.37 4.51
CA LYS A 195 -3.09 14.02 3.31
C LYS A 195 -4.46 14.69 3.26
N SER A 196 -5.11 14.89 4.41
CA SER A 196 -6.34 15.69 4.49
C SER A 196 -6.12 17.14 4.07
N SER A 197 -5.04 17.78 4.51
CA SER A 197 -4.72 19.16 4.14
C SER A 197 -4.52 19.28 2.62
N ILE A 198 -3.77 18.37 2.02
CA ILE A 198 -3.56 18.35 0.56
C ILE A 198 -4.88 18.17 -0.20
N ARG A 199 -5.73 17.25 0.23
CA ARG A 199 -7.04 17.06 -0.41
C ARG A 199 -7.93 18.32 -0.32
N LYS A 200 -7.93 18.98 0.85
CA LYS A 200 -8.64 20.27 1.02
C LYS A 200 -8.12 21.36 0.08
N GLU A 201 -6.82 21.44 -0.13
CA GLU A 201 -6.22 22.38 -1.06
C GLU A 201 -6.66 22.10 -2.50
N ILE A 202 -6.62 20.84 -2.93
CA ILE A 202 -7.10 20.42 -4.25
C ILE A 202 -8.58 20.81 -4.43
N GLU A 203 -9.45 20.60 -3.44
CA GLU A 203 -10.85 21.02 -3.50
C GLU A 203 -11.01 22.55 -3.52
N LYS A 204 -10.22 23.29 -2.74
CA LYS A 204 -10.21 24.77 -2.77
C LYS A 204 -9.80 25.34 -4.12
N GLU A 205 -8.95 24.63 -4.88
CA GLU A 205 -8.60 24.98 -6.24
C GLU A 205 -9.74 24.69 -7.26
N GLY A 206 -10.86 24.19 -6.75
CA GLY A 206 -12.09 23.91 -7.53
C GLY A 206 -12.11 22.52 -8.16
N TYR A 207 -11.21 21.61 -7.77
CA TYR A 207 -11.27 20.22 -8.22
C TYR A 207 -12.32 19.44 -7.43
N ARG A 208 -13.03 18.54 -8.13
CA ARG A 208 -13.91 17.55 -7.54
C ARG A 208 -13.20 16.21 -7.50
N ILE A 209 -12.93 15.70 -6.31
CA ILE A 209 -12.25 14.42 -6.12
C ILE A 209 -13.27 13.29 -6.27
N TRP A 210 -13.18 12.51 -7.34
CA TRP A 210 -14.05 11.37 -7.58
C TRP A 210 -13.59 10.11 -6.88
N GLY A 211 -12.30 9.90 -6.83
CA GLY A 211 -11.71 8.73 -6.17
C GLY A 211 -10.40 9.04 -5.48
N ASN A 212 -10.17 8.34 -4.38
CA ASN A 212 -8.94 8.38 -3.61
C ASN A 212 -8.48 6.96 -3.35
N VAL A 213 -7.28 6.62 -3.82
CA VAL A 213 -6.72 5.26 -3.85
C VAL A 213 -5.41 5.23 -3.07
N GLY A 214 -5.26 4.30 -2.16
CA GLY A 214 -4.03 4.13 -1.38
C GLY A 214 -3.97 2.78 -0.67
N ASP A 215 -2.76 2.36 -0.30
CA ASP A 215 -2.50 1.12 0.40
C ASP A 215 -2.56 1.24 1.92
N GLN A 216 -2.55 2.47 2.45
CA GLN A 216 -2.67 2.73 3.89
C GLN A 216 -4.01 3.35 4.25
N TRP A 217 -4.56 2.98 5.41
CA TRP A 217 -5.77 3.60 5.92
C TRP A 217 -5.61 5.11 6.16
N THR A 218 -4.38 5.57 6.43
CA THR A 218 -4.07 7.00 6.57
C THR A 218 -4.25 7.79 5.28
N ASP A 219 -4.26 7.14 4.12
CA ASP A 219 -4.57 7.75 2.82
C ASP A 219 -6.06 8.03 2.67
N LEU A 220 -6.87 7.20 3.30
CA LEU A 220 -8.30 7.07 3.09
C LEU A 220 -9.14 7.58 4.27
N GLN A 221 -8.51 8.25 5.22
CA GLN A 221 -9.15 8.81 6.42
C GLN A 221 -9.01 10.33 6.47
N GLY A 222 -9.76 10.97 7.37
CA GLY A 222 -9.77 12.42 7.55
C GLY A 222 -10.76 13.13 6.64
N ASP A 223 -10.42 14.34 6.21
CA ASP A 223 -11.31 15.22 5.46
C ASP A 223 -11.08 15.15 3.96
N SER A 224 -12.07 15.64 3.19
CA SER A 224 -11.98 15.80 1.71
C SER A 224 -11.62 14.50 1.00
N LEU A 225 -12.23 13.39 1.43
CA LEU A 225 -11.91 12.04 0.90
C LEU A 225 -12.32 11.85 -0.57
N GLY A 226 -13.16 12.75 -1.08
CA GLY A 226 -13.80 12.60 -2.37
C GLY A 226 -15.04 11.70 -2.32
N ASN A 227 -15.57 11.36 -3.50
CA ASN A 227 -16.83 10.61 -3.59
C ASN A 227 -16.67 9.14 -3.16
N ARG A 228 -15.51 8.53 -3.43
CA ARG A 228 -15.23 7.14 -3.08
C ARG A 228 -13.76 6.91 -2.76
N THR A 229 -13.49 6.08 -1.76
CA THR A 229 -12.15 5.63 -1.40
C THR A 229 -11.95 4.17 -1.77
N PHE A 230 -10.71 3.80 -2.11
CA PHE A 230 -10.35 2.45 -2.50
C PHE A 230 -9.06 2.04 -1.81
N LYS A 231 -9.16 1.05 -0.91
CA LYS A 231 -8.04 0.49 -0.18
C LYS A 231 -7.36 -0.60 -1.00
N LEU A 232 -6.07 -0.43 -1.26
CA LEU A 232 -5.23 -1.47 -1.84
C LEU A 232 -4.59 -2.30 -0.73
N PRO A 233 -4.40 -3.61 -0.92
CA PRO A 233 -3.81 -4.47 0.11
C PRO A 233 -2.36 -4.09 0.43
N ASN A 234 -2.02 -4.05 1.70
CA ASN A 234 -0.64 -3.99 2.18
C ASN A 234 -0.52 -4.55 3.62
N PRO A 235 -0.20 -5.83 3.77
CA PRO A 235 0.01 -6.42 5.09
C PRO A 235 1.44 -6.29 5.62
N MET A 236 2.36 -5.57 4.93
CA MET A 236 3.77 -5.53 5.31
C MET A 236 4.09 -4.47 6.36
N TYR A 237 3.31 -3.39 6.42
CA TYR A 237 3.49 -2.29 7.38
C TYR A 237 2.23 -1.47 7.56
N CYS A 238 2.20 -0.67 8.62
CA CYS A 238 1.13 0.27 8.92
C CYS A 238 1.72 1.65 9.19
N ILE A 239 1.17 2.66 8.54
CA ILE A 239 1.44 4.07 8.80
C ILE A 239 0.34 4.59 9.76
N SER A 240 0.74 5.12 10.91
CA SER A 240 -0.16 5.67 11.94
C SER A 240 -0.19 7.21 11.94
#